data_af30aafd3d320655f42822e32fc6a1b0
#
_entry.id   af30aafd3d320655f42822e32fc6a1b0
#
_cell.length_a   1.000
_cell.length_b   1.000
_cell.length_c   1.000
_cell.angle_alpha   90.00
_cell.angle_beta   90.00
_cell.angle_gamma   90.00
#
_symmetry.space_group_name_H-M   'P 1'
#
loop_
_entity.id
_entity.type
_entity.pdbx_description
1 polymer ?
#
loop_
_entity_poly.entity_id
_entity_poly.type
_entity_poly.pdbx_seq_one_letter_code
_entity_poly.pdbx_strand_id
1 'polypeptide(L)'
;MEANLFLLLAAGVLVAAGVYLLLDRAMTKMLLGLLLLGNGANLFLLQSGGSAGSPPIDGRESEPYGAEIADPLAQAMILTAIVISMALTAFILTLAYRQYRYRTDDVIEDDAEDTAIAAKAARPGNAAASPDTMRPMIRLRAAPPSKVIISAPHLSRNQ
;
A
#
# COMPACT_ATOMS: atom_id res chain seq x y z
N MET A 1 -16.90 21.23 23.94
CA MET A 1 -15.83 20.33 23.46
C MET A 1 -14.52 21.09 23.59
N GLU A 2 -13.80 20.86 24.65
CA GLU A 2 -12.46 21.40 24.81
C GLU A 2 -11.50 20.44 24.10
N ALA A 3 -11.16 20.75 22.85
CA ALA A 3 -10.14 20.03 22.13
C ALA A 3 -8.83 20.19 22.89
N ASN A 4 -8.25 19.10 23.37
CA ASN A 4 -6.95 19.16 24.01
C ASN A 4 -5.90 19.38 22.93
N LEU A 5 -5.50 20.66 22.75
CA LEU A 5 -4.54 21.07 21.71
C LEU A 5 -3.25 20.25 21.76
N PHE A 6 -2.82 19.86 22.96
CA PHE A 6 -1.61 19.06 23.13
C PHE A 6 -1.77 17.66 22.53
N LEU A 7 -2.91 17.00 22.78
CA LEU A 7 -3.19 15.69 22.19
C LEU A 7 -3.33 15.77 20.68
N LEU A 8 -3.96 16.84 20.19
CA LEU A 8 -4.11 17.04 18.74
C LEU A 8 -2.75 17.26 18.06
N LEU A 9 -1.87 18.04 18.70
CA LEU A 9 -0.50 18.24 18.21
C LEU A 9 0.29 16.93 18.23
N ALA A 10 0.20 16.17 19.32
CA ALA A 10 0.86 14.88 19.44
C ALA A 10 0.39 13.89 18.37
N ALA A 11 -0.93 13.80 18.14
CA ALA A 11 -1.50 12.97 17.07
C ALA A 11 -1.00 13.40 15.69
N GLY A 12 -0.97 14.70 15.42
CA GLY A 12 -0.44 15.26 14.17
C GLY A 12 1.03 14.89 13.93
N VAL A 13 1.86 15.00 14.96
CA VAL A 13 3.29 14.62 14.88
C VAL A 13 3.46 13.12 14.63
N LEU A 14 2.69 12.26 15.33
CA LEU A 14 2.75 10.81 15.10
C LEU A 14 2.33 10.44 13.68
N VAL A 15 1.26 11.05 13.17
CA VAL A 15 0.80 10.80 11.79
C VAL A 15 1.83 11.27 10.78
N ALA A 16 2.37 12.48 10.95
CA ALA A 16 3.40 13.01 10.05
C ALA A 16 4.65 12.13 10.02
N ALA A 17 5.16 11.75 11.20
CA ALA A 17 6.30 10.84 11.31
C ALA A 17 5.98 9.44 10.73
N GLY A 18 4.77 8.93 10.98
CA GLY A 18 4.30 7.66 10.44
C GLY A 18 4.29 7.65 8.91
N VAL A 19 3.71 8.68 8.29
CA VAL A 19 3.72 8.82 6.83
C VAL A 19 5.14 8.96 6.29
N TYR A 20 5.99 9.74 6.94
CA TYR A 20 7.39 9.90 6.52
C TYR A 20 8.14 8.56 6.50
N LEU A 21 8.00 7.75 7.56
CA LEU A 21 8.65 6.45 7.64
C LEU A 21 8.04 5.42 6.67
N LEU A 22 6.75 5.54 6.37
CA LEU A 22 6.06 4.65 5.43
C LEU A 22 6.55 4.81 3.99
N LEU A 23 7.00 6.02 3.63
CA LEU A 23 7.53 6.31 2.30
C LEU A 23 8.99 5.85 2.13
N ASP A 24 9.65 5.38 3.18
CA ASP A 24 11.01 4.83 3.09
C ASP A 24 10.97 3.41 2.48
N ARG A 25 12.04 3.01 1.83
CA ARG A 25 12.17 1.72 1.15
C ARG A 25 12.65 0.58 2.07
N ALA A 26 12.86 0.87 3.35
CA ALA A 26 13.29 -0.12 4.34
C ALA A 26 12.07 -0.76 5.01
N MET A 27 11.97 -2.10 5.00
CA MET A 27 10.87 -2.85 5.59
C MET A 27 10.65 -2.52 7.08
N THR A 28 11.73 -2.41 7.84
CA THR A 28 11.69 -2.06 9.28
C THR A 28 11.14 -0.66 9.51
N LYS A 29 11.51 0.31 8.67
CA LYS A 29 10.99 1.68 8.78
C LYS A 29 9.52 1.77 8.37
N MET A 30 9.11 1.05 7.32
CA MET A 30 7.71 0.95 6.92
C MET A 30 6.85 0.38 8.06
N LEU A 31 7.31 -0.68 8.73
CA LEU A 31 6.62 -1.26 9.87
C LEU A 31 6.50 -0.26 11.02
N LEU A 32 7.58 0.44 11.35
CA LEU A 32 7.56 1.49 12.38
C LEU A 32 6.61 2.64 11.99
N GLY A 33 6.61 3.04 10.73
CA GLY A 33 5.68 4.04 10.19
C GLY A 33 4.22 3.64 10.35
N LEU A 34 3.90 2.38 10.05
CA LEU A 34 2.55 1.85 10.25
C LEU A 34 2.12 1.86 11.72
N LEU A 35 3.01 1.53 12.64
CA LEU A 35 2.76 1.61 14.08
C LEU A 35 2.49 3.04 14.55
N LEU A 36 3.30 4.00 14.12
CA LEU A 36 3.11 5.41 14.46
C LEU A 36 1.79 5.95 13.92
N LEU A 37 1.47 5.61 12.67
CA LEU A 37 0.23 6.02 12.03
C LEU A 37 -1.00 5.46 12.78
N GLY A 38 -0.98 4.18 13.16
CA GLY A 38 -2.03 3.55 13.94
C GLY A 38 -2.23 4.20 15.31
N ASN A 39 -1.14 4.51 16.02
CA ASN A 39 -1.21 5.21 17.30
C ASN A 39 -1.71 6.65 17.14
N GLY A 40 -1.30 7.36 16.09
CA GLY A 40 -1.83 8.68 15.76
C GLY A 40 -3.34 8.67 15.50
N ALA A 41 -3.82 7.69 14.72
CA ALA A 41 -5.25 7.50 14.48
C ALA A 41 -6.03 7.20 15.76
N ASN A 42 -5.49 6.40 16.67
CA ASN A 42 -6.10 6.12 17.97
C ASN A 42 -6.21 7.39 18.84
N LEU A 43 -5.23 8.30 18.79
CA LEU A 43 -5.30 9.58 19.47
C LEU A 43 -6.40 10.49 18.87
N PHE A 44 -6.59 10.46 17.56
CA PHE A 44 -7.73 11.18 16.94
C PHE A 44 -9.08 10.62 17.37
N LEU A 45 -9.21 9.29 17.44
CA LEU A 45 -10.41 8.64 17.96
C LEU A 45 -10.67 9.02 19.42
N LEU A 46 -9.62 9.02 20.25
CA LEU A 46 -9.73 9.46 21.64
C LEU A 46 -10.20 10.90 21.75
N GLN A 47 -9.67 11.79 20.92
CA GLN A 47 -10.07 13.19 20.90
C GLN A 47 -11.51 13.38 20.43
N SER A 48 -12.02 12.53 19.53
CA SER A 48 -13.41 12.58 19.06
C SER A 48 -14.42 12.10 20.11
N GLY A 49 -13.99 11.33 21.10
CA GLY A 49 -14.81 10.84 22.21
C GLY A 49 -15.24 11.92 23.21
N GLY A 50 -14.74 13.14 23.08
CA GLY A 50 -15.15 14.29 23.90
C GLY A 50 -14.32 14.52 25.14
N SER A 51 -14.94 15.13 26.17
CA SER A 51 -14.28 15.43 27.44
C SER A 51 -14.04 14.19 28.30
N ALA A 52 -13.03 14.26 29.16
CA ALA A 52 -12.82 13.22 30.16
C ALA A 52 -14.04 13.15 31.10
N GLY A 53 -14.60 11.96 31.28
CA GLY A 53 -15.75 11.69 32.13
C GLY A 53 -15.49 10.48 33.03
N SER A 54 -16.52 10.17 33.85
CA SER A 54 -16.52 9.00 34.70
C SER A 54 -16.42 7.70 33.86
N PRO A 55 -15.83 6.64 34.40
CA PRO A 55 -15.84 5.33 33.71
C PRO A 55 -17.28 4.83 33.54
N PRO A 56 -17.60 4.16 32.40
CA PRO A 56 -18.96 3.68 32.12
C PRO A 56 -19.29 2.42 32.93
N ILE A 57 -19.35 2.58 34.24
CA ILE A 57 -19.67 1.51 35.22
C ILE A 57 -20.83 1.98 36.05
N ASP A 58 -21.95 1.27 36.02
CA ASP A 58 -23.11 1.56 36.83
C ASP A 58 -22.78 1.68 38.34
N GLY A 59 -23.28 2.75 38.99
CA GLY A 59 -23.05 3.04 40.39
C GLY A 59 -21.70 3.71 40.71
N ARG A 60 -20.93 4.13 39.74
CA ARG A 60 -19.66 4.83 39.91
C ARG A 60 -19.68 6.25 39.33
N GLU A 61 -20.82 6.86 39.32
CA GLU A 61 -21.08 8.26 38.86
C GLU A 61 -20.51 9.31 39.80
N SER A 62 -19.45 8.99 40.49
CA SER A 62 -18.95 9.86 41.53
C SER A 62 -17.58 10.39 41.22
N GLU A 63 -17.40 11.60 41.64
CA GLU A 63 -16.14 12.32 41.76
C GLU A 63 -14.86 11.52 41.58
N PRO A 64 -13.86 12.06 40.92
CA PRO A 64 -13.62 13.47 40.64
C PRO A 64 -14.06 13.99 39.26
N TYR A 65 -14.70 13.16 38.45
CA TYR A 65 -14.94 13.47 37.02
C TYR A 65 -16.37 13.91 36.70
N GLY A 66 -17.23 14.09 37.73
CA GLY A 66 -18.62 14.53 37.55
C GLY A 66 -19.57 13.42 37.08
N ALA A 67 -20.82 13.81 36.82
CA ALA A 67 -21.90 12.89 36.41
C ALA A 67 -21.83 12.51 34.92
N GLU A 68 -20.97 13.15 34.12
CA GLU A 68 -20.83 12.81 32.70
C GLU A 68 -19.98 11.54 32.53
N ILE A 69 -20.50 10.56 31.81
CA ILE A 69 -19.83 9.32 31.48
C ILE A 69 -18.99 9.55 30.22
N ALA A 70 -17.73 9.10 30.26
CA ALA A 70 -16.88 9.14 29.07
C ALA A 70 -17.46 8.22 27.97
N ASP A 71 -17.32 8.61 26.69
CA ASP A 71 -17.90 7.87 25.57
C ASP A 71 -17.37 6.42 25.50
N PRO A 72 -18.22 5.41 25.80
CA PRO A 72 -17.80 4.00 25.78
C PRO A 72 -17.53 3.50 24.36
N LEU A 73 -18.15 4.11 23.34
CA LEU A 73 -17.95 3.71 21.95
C LEU A 73 -16.54 4.00 21.47
N ALA A 74 -16.03 5.20 21.72
CA ALA A 74 -14.66 5.58 21.38
C ALA A 74 -13.64 4.67 22.07
N GLN A 75 -13.86 4.35 23.36
CA GLN A 75 -12.97 3.46 24.12
C GLN A 75 -12.96 2.03 23.56
N ALA A 76 -14.13 1.48 23.22
CA ALA A 76 -14.25 0.15 22.64
C ALA A 76 -13.59 0.07 21.25
N MET A 77 -13.75 1.10 20.42
CA MET A 77 -13.11 1.17 19.10
C MET A 77 -11.59 1.23 19.20
N ILE A 78 -11.05 2.04 20.13
CA ILE A 78 -9.59 2.13 20.35
C ILE A 78 -9.05 0.78 20.83
N LEU A 79 -9.71 0.14 21.80
CA LEU A 79 -9.30 -1.18 22.29
C LEU A 79 -9.25 -2.21 21.17
N THR A 80 -10.28 -2.25 20.34
CA THR A 80 -10.34 -3.14 19.17
C THR A 80 -9.22 -2.84 18.18
N ALA A 81 -8.99 -1.57 17.88
CA ALA A 81 -7.93 -1.14 16.98
C ALA A 81 -6.53 -1.53 17.48
N ILE A 82 -6.27 -1.41 18.79
CA ILE A 82 -5.00 -1.82 19.42
C ILE A 82 -4.79 -3.33 19.27
N VAL A 83 -5.80 -4.15 19.53
CA VAL A 83 -5.68 -5.62 19.43
C VAL A 83 -5.43 -6.04 17.99
N ILE A 84 -6.14 -5.48 17.03
CA ILE A 84 -5.96 -5.77 15.60
C ILE A 84 -4.57 -5.32 15.13
N SER A 85 -4.14 -4.12 15.50
CA SER A 85 -2.84 -3.60 15.10
C SER A 85 -1.68 -4.39 15.70
N MET A 86 -1.82 -4.89 16.93
CA MET A 86 -0.83 -5.76 17.57
C MET A 86 -0.70 -7.09 16.81
N ALA A 87 -1.82 -7.72 16.46
CA ALA A 87 -1.82 -8.97 15.70
C ALA A 87 -1.21 -8.78 14.30
N LEU A 88 -1.59 -7.71 13.61
CA LEU A 88 -1.05 -7.36 12.29
C LEU A 88 0.46 -7.06 12.36
N THR A 89 0.89 -6.33 13.38
CA THR A 89 2.31 -6.01 13.60
C THR A 89 3.13 -7.29 13.81
N ALA A 90 2.66 -8.21 14.64
CA ALA A 90 3.34 -9.49 14.87
C ALA A 90 3.44 -10.31 13.57
N PHE A 91 2.40 -10.30 12.77
CA PHE A 91 2.38 -10.97 11.47
C PHE A 91 3.41 -10.36 10.50
N ILE A 92 3.37 -9.03 10.31
CA ILE A 92 4.29 -8.33 9.39
C ILE A 92 5.74 -8.47 9.88
N LEU A 93 5.99 -8.38 11.19
CA LEU A 93 7.32 -8.57 11.76
C LEU A 93 7.86 -9.97 11.49
N THR A 94 7.00 -10.99 11.56
CA THR A 94 7.37 -12.36 11.23
C THR A 94 7.75 -12.51 9.75
N LEU A 95 6.98 -11.87 8.86
CA LEU A 95 7.29 -11.84 7.43
C LEU A 95 8.61 -11.09 7.14
N ALA A 96 8.80 -9.93 7.76
CA ALA A 96 10.02 -9.15 7.63
C ALA A 96 11.26 -9.92 8.11
N TYR A 97 11.14 -10.60 9.27
CA TYR A 97 12.20 -11.47 9.79
C TYR A 97 12.52 -12.63 8.84
N ARG A 98 11.48 -13.26 8.29
CA ARG A 98 11.65 -14.33 7.29
C ARG A 98 12.35 -13.80 6.04
N GLN A 99 11.96 -12.65 5.54
CA GLN A 99 12.58 -12.00 4.38
C GLN A 99 14.06 -11.69 4.64
N TYR A 100 14.37 -11.08 5.78
CA TYR A 100 15.74 -10.78 6.19
C TYR A 100 16.61 -12.04 6.25
N ARG A 101 16.09 -13.15 6.75
CA ARG A 101 16.83 -14.43 6.80
C ARG A 101 17.19 -14.99 5.42
N TYR A 102 16.37 -14.73 4.41
CA TYR A 102 16.61 -15.25 3.06
C TYR A 102 17.45 -14.31 2.20
N ARG A 103 17.31 -13.01 2.38
CA ARG A 103 17.96 -12.01 1.51
C ARG A 103 19.11 -11.27 2.18
N THR A 104 19.23 -11.31 3.49
CA THR A 104 20.23 -10.59 4.30
C THR A 104 20.19 -9.07 4.09
N ASP A 105 19.08 -8.54 3.58
CA ASP A 105 18.90 -7.12 3.26
C ASP A 105 17.53 -6.62 3.70
N ASP A 106 17.46 -5.40 4.24
CA ASP A 106 16.24 -4.75 4.71
C ASP A 106 15.61 -3.84 3.64
N VAL A 107 16.34 -3.58 2.56
CA VAL A 107 15.90 -2.71 1.46
C VAL A 107 15.05 -3.50 0.47
N ILE A 108 13.93 -2.91 0.05
CA ILE A 108 13.11 -3.45 -1.02
C ILE A 108 13.87 -3.29 -2.34
N GLU A 109 14.19 -4.40 -2.97
CA GLU A 109 14.88 -4.45 -4.26
C GLU A 109 13.95 -3.95 -5.37
N ASP A 110 14.49 -3.14 -6.28
CA ASP A 110 13.76 -2.74 -7.48
C ASP A 110 13.59 -3.96 -8.39
N ASP A 111 12.37 -4.19 -8.85
CA ASP A 111 12.12 -5.21 -9.85
C ASP A 111 12.80 -4.79 -11.18
N ALA A 112 13.64 -5.70 -11.70
CA ALA A 112 14.34 -5.48 -12.97
C ALA A 112 13.36 -5.26 -14.13
N GLU A 113 12.15 -5.81 -14.02
CA GLU A 113 11.09 -5.66 -15.02
C GLU A 113 10.47 -4.25 -14.95
N ASP A 114 10.24 -3.71 -13.76
CA ASP A 114 9.74 -2.35 -13.56
C ASP A 114 10.73 -1.30 -14.06
N THR A 115 12.03 -1.49 -13.80
CA THR A 115 13.08 -0.62 -14.32
C THR A 115 13.19 -0.68 -15.84
N ALA A 116 13.00 -1.85 -16.44
CA ALA A 116 12.98 -2.02 -17.89
C ALA A 116 11.76 -1.34 -18.54
N ILE A 117 10.58 -1.42 -17.89
CA ILE A 117 9.35 -0.75 -18.33
C ILE A 117 9.51 0.77 -18.23
N ALA A 118 10.03 1.28 -17.12
CA ALA A 118 10.30 2.70 -16.93
C ALA A 118 11.30 3.25 -17.96
N ALA A 119 12.37 2.52 -18.23
CA ALA A 119 13.36 2.89 -19.26
C ALA A 119 12.75 2.88 -20.68
N LYS A 120 11.84 1.95 -20.96
CA LYS A 120 11.13 1.88 -22.24
C LYS A 120 10.12 3.02 -22.40
N ALA A 121 9.45 3.43 -21.32
CA ALA A 121 8.55 4.58 -21.30
C ALA A 121 9.30 5.92 -21.46
N ALA A 122 10.49 6.03 -20.89
CA ALA A 122 11.33 7.23 -20.96
C ALA A 122 12.03 7.44 -22.31
N ARG A 123 12.00 6.48 -23.25
CA ARG A 123 12.56 6.64 -24.58
C ARG A 123 11.74 7.63 -25.40
N PRO A 124 12.36 8.73 -25.94
CA PRO A 124 11.62 9.80 -26.63
C PRO A 124 10.86 9.34 -27.89
N GLY A 125 11.17 8.15 -28.43
CA GLY A 125 10.44 7.57 -29.57
C GLY A 125 9.08 6.95 -29.23
N ASN A 126 8.77 6.72 -27.96
CA ASN A 126 7.51 6.08 -27.57
C ASN A 126 6.39 7.09 -27.30
N ALA A 127 6.73 8.37 -27.09
CA ALA A 127 5.76 9.46 -26.99
C ALA A 127 5.11 9.83 -28.33
N ALA A 128 5.70 9.40 -29.47
CA ALA A 128 5.17 9.64 -30.82
C ALA A 128 4.24 8.53 -31.33
N ALA A 129 4.08 7.41 -30.59
CA ALA A 129 3.12 6.37 -30.90
C ALA A 129 1.73 6.73 -30.37
N SER A 130 1.17 7.86 -30.83
CA SER A 130 -0.25 8.15 -30.62
C SER A 130 -1.07 7.11 -31.38
N PRO A 131 -2.30 6.76 -30.93
CA PRO A 131 -3.17 5.77 -31.58
C PRO A 131 -3.45 6.05 -33.05
N ASP A 132 -3.19 7.25 -33.51
CA ASP A 132 -3.43 7.71 -34.88
C ASP A 132 -2.31 7.29 -35.85
N THR A 133 -1.08 7.05 -35.37
CA THR A 133 0.01 6.54 -36.20
C THR A 133 -0.02 5.03 -36.40
N MET A 134 -0.82 4.30 -35.63
CA MET A 134 -1.02 2.85 -35.81
C MET A 134 -2.00 2.48 -36.93
N ARG A 135 -2.83 3.43 -37.39
CA ARG A 135 -3.82 3.17 -38.45
C ARG A 135 -3.26 2.83 -39.84
N PRO A 136 -2.12 3.37 -40.33
CA PRO A 136 -1.62 2.98 -41.63
C PRO A 136 -0.91 1.62 -41.65
N MET A 137 -0.37 1.13 -40.54
CA MET A 137 0.39 -0.14 -40.52
C MET A 137 -0.49 -1.38 -40.57
N ILE A 138 -1.75 -1.29 -40.17
CA ILE A 138 -2.70 -2.43 -40.21
C ILE A 138 -3.18 -2.70 -41.64
N ARG A 139 -3.15 -1.70 -42.55
CA ARG A 139 -3.56 -1.86 -43.95
C ARG A 139 -2.50 -2.55 -44.85
N LEU A 140 -1.24 -2.57 -44.46
CA LEU A 140 -0.15 -3.14 -45.28
C LEU A 140 0.11 -4.63 -45.03
N ARG A 141 -0.59 -5.24 -44.10
CA ARG A 141 -0.44 -6.68 -43.80
C ARG A 141 -1.60 -7.55 -44.35
N ALA A 142 -2.32 -7.06 -45.35
CA ALA A 142 -3.12 -7.93 -46.21
C ALA A 142 -2.17 -8.68 -47.13
N ALA A 143 -1.95 -9.94 -46.83
CA ALA A 143 -1.04 -10.82 -47.54
C ALA A 143 -1.31 -10.89 -49.02
N PRO A 144 -0.30 -10.90 -49.88
CA PRO A 144 -0.50 -11.24 -51.31
C PRO A 144 -0.89 -12.72 -51.44
N PRO A 145 -1.70 -13.05 -52.43
CA PRO A 145 -2.13 -14.43 -52.64
C PRO A 145 -0.95 -15.35 -52.93
N SER A 146 -0.84 -16.39 -52.12
CA SER A 146 0.11 -17.47 -52.32
C SER A 146 -0.01 -18.04 -53.74
N LYS A 147 1.06 -17.89 -54.54
CA LYS A 147 1.27 -18.66 -55.77
C LYS A 147 1.44 -20.13 -55.40
N VAL A 148 0.42 -20.90 -55.67
CA VAL A 148 0.50 -22.36 -55.68
C VAL A 148 1.44 -22.77 -56.82
N ILE A 149 2.66 -23.14 -56.50
CA ILE A 149 3.57 -23.80 -57.44
C ILE A 149 3.21 -25.28 -57.40
N ILE A 150 2.46 -25.71 -58.42
CA ILE A 150 2.24 -27.13 -58.71
C ILE A 150 3.56 -27.63 -59.29
N SER A 151 4.39 -28.32 -58.46
CA SER A 151 5.57 -29.04 -58.91
C SER A 151 5.10 -30.36 -59.51
N ALA A 152 5.36 -30.52 -60.81
CA ALA A 152 5.13 -31.76 -61.55
C ALA A 152 6.08 -32.86 -61.08
N PRO A 153 5.65 -34.13 -61.05
CA PRO A 153 6.51 -35.25 -60.67
C PRO A 153 7.48 -35.55 -61.80
N HIS A 154 8.76 -35.48 -61.55
CA HIS A 154 9.81 -36.00 -62.42
C HIS A 154 9.82 -37.52 -62.30
N LEU A 155 9.34 -38.17 -63.35
CA LEU A 155 9.64 -39.54 -63.68
C LEU A 155 11.14 -39.64 -64.03
N SER A 156 11.94 -40.22 -63.19
CA SER A 156 13.26 -40.70 -63.56
C SER A 156 13.24 -42.20 -63.72
N ARG A 157 13.46 -42.60 -64.95
CA ARG A 157 13.58 -43.94 -65.47
C ARG A 157 15.08 -44.28 -65.47
N ASN A 158 15.36 -45.57 -65.23
CA ASN A 158 16.60 -46.33 -65.60
C ASN A 158 17.78 -46.28 -64.63
N GLN A 159 18.31 -47.31 -64.30
CA GLN A 159 18.76 -48.68 -64.65
C GLN A 159 19.54 -49.19 -63.42
#